data_08c20a76272618a082ec4f0967026d34
#
_entry.id   08c20a76272618a082ec4f0967026d34
#
_cell.length_a   1.000
_cell.length_b   1.000
_cell.length_c   1.000
_cell.angle_alpha   90.00
_cell.angle_beta   90.00
_cell.angle_gamma   90.00
#
_symmetry.space_group_name_H-M   'P 1'
#
loop_
_entity.id
_entity.type
_entity.pdbx_description
1 polymer ?
#
loop_
_entity_poly.entity_id
_entity_poly.type
_entity_poly.pdbx_seq_one_letter_code
_entity_poly.pdbx_strand_id
1 'polypeptide(L)'
;EAQLEFARFTAARRAQAFIASQLLKSFSAVCGVVGLQPIPLADLPVLLALQSLMVGLIVHTSGRPVGPRLVGEFLAALGINAAAGFALREGARAAIRFVPFWGSAVSGFVAGAGTYALGRAAIAYFIDDTPLEETRRLFRKMLRRQNP
;
A
#
# COMPACT_ATOMS: atom_id res chain seq x y z
N GLU A 1 -39.57 0.28 -2.12
CA GLU A 1 -38.49 -0.45 -2.87
C GLU A 1 -37.19 0.36 -2.90
N ALA A 2 -37.19 1.64 -3.33
CA ALA A 2 -35.98 2.48 -3.43
C ALA A 2 -35.22 2.63 -2.11
N GLN A 3 -35.90 2.69 -0.97
CA GLN A 3 -35.24 2.77 0.35
C GLN A 3 -34.54 1.48 0.72
N LEU A 4 -35.08 0.31 0.35
CA LEU A 4 -34.46 -0.99 0.58
C LEU A 4 -33.23 -1.18 -0.31
N GLU A 5 -33.29 -0.78 -1.57
CA GLU A 5 -32.17 -0.79 -2.49
C GLU A 5 -31.03 0.11 -1.99
N PHE A 6 -31.34 1.31 -1.54
CA PHE A 6 -30.35 2.23 -0.96
C PHE A 6 -29.73 1.67 0.33
N ALA A 7 -30.53 1.05 1.19
CA ALA A 7 -30.03 0.42 2.41
C ALA A 7 -29.10 -0.77 2.11
N ARG A 8 -29.43 -1.61 1.12
CA ARG A 8 -28.57 -2.72 0.66
C ARG A 8 -27.27 -2.20 0.09
N PHE A 9 -27.31 -1.17 -0.74
CA PHE A 9 -26.11 -0.55 -1.33
C PHE A 9 -25.18 0.01 -0.28
N THR A 10 -25.72 0.75 0.71
CA THR A 10 -24.91 1.31 1.80
C THR A 10 -24.34 0.23 2.73
N ALA A 11 -25.07 -0.85 2.98
CA ALA A 11 -24.58 -1.98 3.76
C ALA A 11 -23.42 -2.71 3.03
N ALA A 12 -23.56 -2.92 1.72
CA ALA A 12 -22.51 -3.53 0.90
C ALA A 12 -21.23 -2.69 0.89
N ARG A 13 -21.36 -1.38 0.71
CA ARG A 13 -20.21 -0.45 0.76
C ARG A 13 -19.50 -0.47 2.12
N ARG A 14 -20.24 -0.50 3.22
CA ARG A 14 -19.66 -0.60 4.56
C ARG A 14 -18.93 -1.92 4.78
N ALA A 15 -19.47 -3.02 4.29
CA ALA A 15 -18.83 -4.33 4.38
C ALA A 15 -17.53 -4.35 3.56
N GLN A 16 -17.53 -3.81 2.35
CA GLN A 16 -16.34 -3.67 1.50
C GLN A 16 -15.25 -2.85 2.20
N ALA A 17 -15.60 -1.69 2.74
CA ALA A 17 -14.66 -0.82 3.45
C ALA A 17 -14.10 -1.50 4.72
N PHE A 18 -14.92 -2.25 5.44
CA PHE A 18 -14.49 -3.02 6.62
C PHE A 18 -13.49 -4.09 6.24
N ILE A 19 -13.80 -4.95 5.26
CA ILE A 19 -12.92 -6.01 4.77
C ILE A 19 -11.59 -5.43 4.27
N ALA A 20 -11.66 -4.39 3.44
CA ALA A 20 -10.47 -3.72 2.92
C ALA A 20 -9.59 -3.12 4.03
N SER A 21 -10.20 -2.58 5.09
CA SER A 21 -9.45 -2.04 6.24
C SER A 21 -8.76 -3.14 7.05
N GLN A 22 -9.34 -4.33 7.15
CA GLN A 22 -8.70 -5.47 7.80
C GLN A 22 -7.53 -6.01 6.96
N LEU A 23 -7.72 -6.15 5.65
CA LEU A 23 -6.63 -6.50 4.73
C LEU A 23 -5.47 -5.52 4.86
N LEU A 24 -5.75 -4.22 4.82
CA LEU A 24 -4.77 -3.17 5.00
C LEU A 24 -3.93 -3.34 6.27
N LYS A 25 -4.59 -3.52 7.42
CA LYS A 25 -3.90 -3.69 8.71
C LYS A 25 -3.03 -4.94 8.73
N SER A 26 -3.56 -6.07 8.26
CA SER A 26 -2.84 -7.34 8.22
C SER A 26 -1.60 -7.26 7.32
N PHE A 27 -1.76 -6.76 6.10
CA PHE A 27 -0.62 -6.61 5.18
C PHE A 27 0.42 -5.60 5.67
N SER A 28 -0.01 -4.49 6.28
CA SER A 28 0.92 -3.53 6.86
C SER A 28 1.74 -4.12 8.00
N ALA A 29 1.13 -4.93 8.86
CA ALA A 29 1.83 -5.64 9.92
C ALA A 29 2.84 -6.66 9.36
N VAL A 30 2.42 -7.47 8.38
CA VAL A 30 3.30 -8.46 7.73
C VAL A 30 4.47 -7.77 7.02
N CYS A 31 4.23 -6.72 6.25
CA CYS A 31 5.29 -5.97 5.59
C CYS A 31 6.23 -5.30 6.59
N GLY A 32 5.70 -4.84 7.73
CA GLY A 32 6.52 -4.32 8.82
C GLY A 32 7.47 -5.39 9.39
N VAL A 33 6.96 -6.60 9.64
CA VAL A 33 7.77 -7.72 10.13
C VAL A 33 8.81 -8.16 9.09
N VAL A 34 8.43 -8.26 7.82
CA VAL A 34 9.36 -8.59 6.73
C VAL A 34 10.47 -7.55 6.64
N GLY A 35 10.13 -6.27 6.73
CA GLY A 35 11.11 -5.18 6.69
C GLY A 35 12.05 -5.11 7.91
N LEU A 36 11.75 -5.83 9.01
CA LEU A 36 12.65 -5.96 10.17
C LEU A 36 13.81 -6.92 9.92
N GLN A 37 13.71 -7.79 8.91
CA GLN A 37 14.76 -8.78 8.65
C GLN A 37 16.04 -8.09 8.12
N PRO A 38 17.22 -8.44 8.66
CA PRO A 38 18.47 -7.76 8.29
C PRO A 38 19.07 -8.26 6.97
N ILE A 39 18.26 -8.77 6.04
CA ILE A 39 18.72 -9.26 4.74
C ILE A 39 18.55 -8.15 3.70
N PRO A 40 19.57 -7.33 3.43
CA PRO A 40 19.46 -6.24 2.47
C PRO A 40 19.18 -6.79 1.06
N LEU A 41 18.17 -6.24 0.40
CA LEU A 41 17.79 -6.46 -1.00
C LEU A 41 16.91 -7.69 -1.33
N ALA A 42 16.87 -8.73 -0.49
CA ALA A 42 15.96 -9.86 -0.69
C ALA A 42 14.49 -9.47 -0.42
N ASP A 43 14.27 -8.45 0.42
CA ASP A 43 12.94 -8.05 0.89
C ASP A 43 12.14 -7.24 -0.12
N LEU A 44 12.81 -6.51 -1.03
CA LEU A 44 12.11 -5.62 -1.99
C LEU A 44 11.15 -6.36 -2.94
N PRO A 45 11.53 -7.48 -3.58
CA PRO A 45 10.58 -8.22 -4.42
C PRO A 45 9.45 -8.84 -3.59
N VAL A 46 9.73 -9.28 -2.37
CA VAL A 46 8.72 -9.84 -1.46
C VAL A 46 7.74 -8.75 -1.02
N LEU A 47 8.22 -7.59 -0.59
CA LEU A 47 7.40 -6.45 -0.22
C LEU A 47 6.53 -5.97 -1.39
N LEU A 48 7.11 -5.87 -2.59
CA LEU A 48 6.36 -5.45 -3.78
C LEU A 48 5.28 -6.49 -4.15
N ALA A 49 5.58 -7.77 -4.03
CA ALA A 49 4.60 -8.84 -4.25
C ALA A 49 3.45 -8.78 -3.24
N LEU A 50 3.76 -8.61 -1.95
CA LEU A 50 2.76 -8.47 -0.89
C LEU A 50 1.89 -7.21 -1.08
N GLN A 51 2.49 -6.09 -1.44
CA GLN A 51 1.79 -4.84 -1.72
C GLN A 51 0.88 -4.97 -2.96
N SER A 52 1.37 -5.62 -4.02
CA SER A 52 0.57 -5.87 -5.22
C SER A 52 -0.60 -6.80 -4.93
N LEU A 53 -0.38 -7.84 -4.14
CA LEU A 53 -1.43 -8.76 -3.69
C LEU A 53 -2.48 -8.02 -2.85
N MET A 54 -2.06 -7.20 -1.89
CA MET A 54 -2.97 -6.38 -1.08
C MET A 54 -3.85 -5.48 -1.95
N VAL A 55 -3.25 -4.75 -2.90
CA VAL A 55 -4.00 -3.90 -3.84
C VAL A 55 -4.97 -4.74 -4.66
N GLY A 56 -4.53 -5.88 -5.18
CA GLY A 56 -5.39 -6.81 -5.93
C GLY A 56 -6.60 -7.30 -5.12
N LEU A 57 -6.41 -7.64 -3.84
CA LEU A 57 -7.50 -8.04 -2.95
C LEU A 57 -8.47 -6.88 -2.65
N ILE A 58 -7.97 -5.66 -2.49
CA ILE A 58 -8.82 -4.46 -2.33
C ILE A 58 -9.64 -4.22 -3.59
N VAL A 59 -9.04 -4.33 -4.78
CA VAL A 59 -9.74 -4.25 -6.06
C VAL A 59 -10.83 -5.32 -6.14
N HIS A 60 -10.50 -6.57 -5.78
CA HIS A 60 -11.48 -7.66 -5.76
C HIS A 60 -12.66 -7.36 -4.82
N THR A 61 -12.37 -6.87 -3.62
CA THR A 61 -13.39 -6.48 -2.63
C THR A 61 -14.30 -5.36 -3.15
N SER A 62 -13.79 -4.47 -4.01
CA SER A 62 -14.59 -3.41 -4.64
C SER A 62 -15.54 -3.92 -5.73
N GLY A 63 -15.46 -5.22 -6.10
CA GLY A 63 -16.26 -5.81 -7.17
C GLY A 63 -15.75 -5.52 -8.58
N ARG A 64 -14.57 -4.92 -8.73
CA ARG A 64 -13.95 -4.66 -10.03
C ARG A 64 -13.16 -5.90 -10.51
N PRO A 65 -13.04 -6.11 -11.83
CA PRO A 65 -12.21 -7.19 -12.37
C PRO A 65 -10.75 -6.97 -11.98
N VAL A 66 -10.16 -7.97 -11.33
CA VAL A 66 -8.76 -7.93 -10.92
C VAL A 66 -7.86 -8.37 -12.07
N GLY A 67 -6.84 -7.57 -12.36
CA GLY A 67 -5.82 -7.92 -13.34
C GLY A 67 -4.47 -7.30 -12.97
N PRO A 68 -3.37 -7.97 -13.30
CA PRO A 68 -2.02 -7.46 -13.01
C PRO A 68 -1.77 -6.11 -13.67
N ARG A 69 -2.39 -5.85 -14.80
CA ARG A 69 -2.31 -4.57 -15.52
C ARG A 69 -2.95 -3.44 -14.69
N LEU A 70 -4.15 -3.64 -14.16
CA LEU A 70 -4.84 -2.63 -13.36
C LEU A 70 -4.06 -2.28 -12.09
N VAL A 71 -3.53 -3.29 -11.40
CA VAL A 71 -2.69 -3.12 -10.21
C VAL A 71 -1.41 -2.36 -10.57
N GLY A 72 -0.74 -2.76 -11.65
CA GLY A 72 0.48 -2.11 -12.13
C GLY A 72 0.26 -0.64 -12.54
N GLU A 73 -0.81 -0.35 -13.25
CA GLU A 73 -1.19 1.01 -13.65
C GLU A 73 -1.49 1.89 -12.42
N PHE A 74 -2.17 1.35 -11.42
CA PHE A 74 -2.44 2.05 -10.18
C PHE A 74 -1.15 2.37 -9.41
N LEU A 75 -0.26 1.39 -9.23
CA LEU A 75 1.03 1.58 -8.57
C LEU A 75 1.88 2.62 -9.30
N ALA A 76 1.96 2.52 -10.62
CA ALA A 76 2.67 3.49 -11.46
C ALA A 76 2.07 4.90 -11.34
N ALA A 77 0.75 5.01 -11.29
CA ALA A 77 0.05 6.28 -11.12
C ALA A 77 0.35 6.94 -9.77
N LEU A 78 0.61 6.17 -8.72
CA LEU A 78 1.07 6.69 -7.42
C LEU A 78 2.56 7.06 -7.41
N GLY A 79 3.30 6.74 -8.48
CA GLY A 79 4.75 6.94 -8.57
C GLY A 79 5.57 5.77 -8.03
N ILE A 80 4.93 4.64 -7.74
CA ILE A 80 5.56 3.39 -7.33
C ILE A 80 5.90 2.62 -8.62
N ASN A 81 7.04 2.93 -9.20
CA ASN A 81 7.53 2.22 -10.38
C ASN A 81 8.91 1.60 -10.09
N ALA A 82 9.35 0.72 -10.96
CA ALA A 82 10.63 0.04 -10.83
C ALA A 82 11.83 1.01 -10.73
N ALA A 83 11.74 2.19 -11.37
CA ALA A 83 12.78 3.22 -11.34
C ALA A 83 12.88 3.87 -9.94
N ALA A 84 11.76 4.12 -9.25
CA ALA A 84 11.75 4.60 -7.87
C ALA A 84 12.34 3.55 -6.92
N GLY A 85 12.08 2.26 -7.18
CA GLY A 85 12.71 1.16 -6.46
C GLY A 85 14.23 1.12 -6.66
N PHE A 86 14.73 1.41 -7.86
CA PHE A 86 16.16 1.50 -8.15
C PHE A 86 16.83 2.70 -7.46
N ALA A 87 16.20 3.87 -7.48
CA ALA A 87 16.73 5.08 -6.82
C ALA A 87 16.78 4.93 -5.29
N LEU A 88 15.77 4.30 -4.70
CA LEU A 88 15.78 3.92 -3.27
C LEU A 88 16.86 2.88 -2.96
N ARG A 89 17.14 1.98 -3.90
CA ARG A 89 18.18 0.95 -3.80
C ARG A 89 19.59 1.55 -3.72
N GLU A 90 19.89 2.55 -4.54
CA GLU A 90 21.19 3.24 -4.49
C GLU A 90 21.31 4.14 -3.26
N GLY A 91 20.23 4.83 -2.88
CA GLY A 91 20.20 5.62 -1.64
C GLY A 91 20.33 4.76 -0.37
N ALA A 92 19.67 3.61 -0.32
CA ALA A 92 19.78 2.66 0.78
C ALA A 92 21.20 2.05 0.88
N ARG A 93 21.85 1.75 -0.26
CA ARG A 93 23.25 1.30 -0.27
C ARG A 93 24.22 2.31 0.35
N ALA A 94 23.98 3.58 0.13
CA ALA A 94 24.78 4.64 0.72
C ALA A 94 24.53 4.79 2.22
N ALA A 95 23.27 4.62 2.67
CA ALA A 95 22.88 4.75 4.08
C ALA A 95 23.30 3.55 4.94
N ILE A 96 23.30 2.32 4.41
CA ILE A 96 23.67 1.09 5.14
C ILE A 96 25.14 1.06 5.56
N ARG A 97 26.02 1.84 4.93
CA ARG A 97 27.42 1.95 5.33
C ARG A 97 27.64 2.60 6.70
N PHE A 98 26.63 3.29 7.24
CA PHE A 98 26.78 4.11 8.43
C PHE A 98 26.04 3.64 9.69
N VAL A 99 25.08 2.66 9.62
CA VAL A 99 24.28 2.31 10.81
C VAL A 99 23.95 0.80 10.86
N PRO A 100 24.76 -0.01 11.56
CA PRO A 100 24.58 -1.47 11.52
C PRO A 100 23.42 -2.04 12.36
N PHE A 101 22.87 -1.35 13.35
CA PHE A 101 21.84 -1.92 14.26
C PHE A 101 20.48 -1.23 14.25
N TRP A 102 20.43 0.07 13.98
CA TRP A 102 19.16 0.83 13.96
C TRP A 102 18.41 0.74 12.63
N GLY A 103 19.10 0.28 11.58
CA GLY A 103 18.54 0.20 10.22
C GLY A 103 17.34 -0.75 10.09
N SER A 104 17.30 -1.86 10.83
CA SER A 104 16.24 -2.87 10.71
C SER A 104 14.91 -2.38 11.30
N ALA A 105 14.92 -1.74 12.47
CA ALA A 105 13.71 -1.21 13.10
C ALA A 105 13.10 -0.08 12.26
N VAL A 106 13.93 0.84 11.75
CA VAL A 106 13.50 1.92 10.85
C VAL A 106 12.98 1.34 9.53
N SER A 107 13.66 0.34 8.95
CA SER A 107 13.24 -0.31 7.71
C SER A 107 11.87 -0.98 7.86
N GLY A 108 11.66 -1.73 8.94
CA GLY A 108 10.37 -2.37 9.23
C GLY A 108 9.24 -1.35 9.42
N PHE A 109 9.51 -0.26 10.15
CA PHE A 109 8.54 0.81 10.31
C PHE A 109 8.19 1.48 8.97
N VAL A 110 9.18 1.81 8.15
CA VAL A 110 8.98 2.41 6.83
C VAL A 110 8.22 1.47 5.90
N ALA A 111 8.55 0.17 5.91
CA ALA A 111 7.85 -0.83 5.10
C ALA A 111 6.38 -0.96 5.51
N GLY A 112 6.09 -1.10 6.80
CA GLY A 112 4.73 -1.19 7.32
C GLY A 112 3.90 0.06 7.06
N ALA A 113 4.49 1.22 7.35
CA ALA A 113 3.85 2.51 7.17
C ALA A 113 3.64 2.88 5.69
N GLY A 114 4.60 2.55 4.82
CA GLY A 114 4.47 2.70 3.36
C GLY A 114 3.36 1.81 2.80
N THR A 115 3.28 0.56 3.26
CA THR A 115 2.20 -0.37 2.89
C THR A 115 0.84 0.14 3.39
N TYR A 116 0.78 0.70 4.60
CA TYR A 116 -0.44 1.32 5.11
C TYR A 116 -0.89 2.50 4.25
N ALA A 117 0.02 3.39 3.87
CA ALA A 117 -0.28 4.53 3.01
C ALA A 117 -0.79 4.07 1.62
N LEU A 118 -0.17 3.03 1.05
CA LEU A 118 -0.58 2.45 -0.22
C LEU A 118 -2.00 1.85 -0.14
N GLY A 119 -2.28 1.06 0.88
CA GLY A 119 -3.60 0.45 1.06
C GLY A 119 -4.69 1.48 1.32
N ARG A 120 -4.40 2.56 2.05
CA ARG A 120 -5.34 3.69 2.21
C ARG A 120 -5.63 4.39 0.89
N ALA A 121 -4.62 4.58 0.04
CA ALA A 121 -4.82 5.12 -1.30
C ALA A 121 -5.66 4.17 -2.18
N ALA A 122 -5.41 2.85 -2.09
CA ALA A 122 -6.20 1.87 -2.83
C ALA A 122 -7.67 1.85 -2.39
N ILE A 123 -7.96 1.93 -1.08
CA ILE A 123 -9.32 2.02 -0.55
C ILE A 123 -9.99 3.30 -1.07
N ALA A 124 -9.32 4.45 -0.96
CA ALA A 124 -9.87 5.73 -1.42
C ALA A 124 -10.22 5.68 -2.91
N TYR A 125 -9.36 5.11 -3.75
CA TYR A 125 -9.56 5.06 -5.19
C TYR A 125 -10.60 4.01 -5.63
N PHE A 126 -10.50 2.77 -5.12
CA PHE A 126 -11.31 1.65 -5.62
C PHE A 126 -12.64 1.48 -4.88
N ILE A 127 -12.73 1.87 -3.61
CA ILE A 127 -13.94 1.71 -2.78
C ILE A 127 -14.66 3.03 -2.59
N ASP A 128 -13.94 4.10 -2.26
CA ASP A 128 -14.53 5.40 -1.98
C ASP A 128 -14.72 6.24 -3.26
N ASP A 129 -14.32 5.71 -4.43
CA ASP A 129 -14.38 6.37 -5.75
C ASP A 129 -13.70 7.76 -5.78
N THR A 130 -12.66 7.94 -4.96
CA THR A 130 -11.91 9.19 -4.91
C THR A 130 -11.11 9.40 -6.21
N PRO A 131 -11.12 10.59 -6.81
CA PRO A 131 -10.33 10.87 -7.99
C PRO A 131 -8.84 10.58 -7.82
N LEU A 132 -8.18 10.12 -8.87
CA LEU A 132 -6.77 9.72 -8.84
C LEU A 132 -5.85 10.83 -8.30
N GLU A 133 -6.09 12.08 -8.67
CA GLU A 133 -5.29 13.22 -8.20
C GLU A 133 -5.39 13.44 -6.68
N GLU A 134 -6.58 13.29 -6.12
CA GLU A 134 -6.78 13.38 -4.67
C GLU A 134 -6.15 12.18 -3.96
N THR A 135 -6.29 10.99 -4.53
CA THR A 135 -5.66 9.77 -4.05
C THR A 135 -4.13 9.92 -4.02
N ARG A 136 -3.53 10.49 -5.05
CA ARG A 136 -2.09 10.83 -5.09
C ARG A 136 -1.68 11.82 -4.01
N ARG A 137 -2.48 12.86 -3.80
CA ARG A 137 -2.23 13.84 -2.72
C ARG A 137 -2.32 13.19 -1.34
N LEU A 138 -3.33 12.35 -1.12
CA LEU A 138 -3.49 11.58 0.11
C LEU A 138 -2.25 10.70 0.36
N PHE A 139 -1.84 9.93 -0.62
CA PHE A 139 -0.67 9.04 -0.54
C PHE A 139 0.60 9.82 -0.19
N ARG A 140 0.91 10.89 -0.93
CA ARG A 140 2.09 11.74 -0.67
C ARG A 140 2.04 12.39 0.72
N LYS A 141 0.86 12.86 1.16
CA LYS A 141 0.69 13.46 2.49
C LYS A 141 0.98 12.44 3.60
N MET A 142 0.55 11.19 3.41
CA MET A 142 0.80 10.14 4.38
C MET A 142 2.29 9.78 4.44
N LEU A 143 2.95 9.65 3.30
CA LEU A 143 4.40 9.40 3.25
C LEU A 143 5.22 10.52 3.90
N ARG A 144 4.85 11.78 3.68
CA ARG A 144 5.54 12.93 4.30
C ARG A 144 5.40 12.99 5.82
N ARG A 145 4.28 12.50 6.38
CA ARG A 145 4.09 12.43 7.83
C ARG A 145 4.95 11.36 8.51
N GLN A 146 5.50 10.45 7.75
CA GLN A 146 6.35 9.36 8.22
C GLN A 146 7.83 9.72 8.19
N ASN A 147 8.19 10.82 7.53
CA ASN A 147 9.54 11.38 7.48
C ASN A 147 9.52 12.72 8.21
N PRO A 148 9.85 12.75 9.52
CA PRO A 148 9.99 13.98 10.28
C PRO A 148 11.17 14.81 9.80
#